data_60969f20240ff615d6a0465cf87ad34a
#
_entry.id   60969f20240ff615d6a0465cf87ad34a
#
_cell.length_a   1.000
_cell.length_b   1.000
_cell.length_c   1.000
_cell.angle_alpha   90.00
_cell.angle_beta   90.00
_cell.angle_gamma   90.00
#
_symmetry.space_group_name_H-M   'P 1'
#
loop_
_entity.id
_entity.type
_entity.pdbx_description
1 polymer ?
#
loop_
_entity_poly.entity_id
_entity_poly.type
_entity_poly.pdbx_seq_one_letter_code
_entity_poly.pdbx_strand_id
1 'polypeptide(L)'
;MTASLSRVAIVGAGAMGCSIAALFARHGLDVTLIDPVAGALERARHTLAMRLSDLPDATRGEASARIVLAAELDAAAAAALVIEAVPENLALKQKIFADLDALCAADTIFATNTSGLSITTLAQATQRPDRFVGTHFFMPADVIPLVEVVRNAATSTSTVERVMTLLRQGGKRPVLVKQDIPGFIANRIQHALAREAMSLLEKGIASAEDIDEVVKWSLGIRLALSGPLEQRDLNGLDVHHAIASYLYADLDNRTTPSALLTQKVADGQLGAKTGEGFYRWSDADREALLRQKSDDLRALAAWLDSRAEGQPKPPSSASNAPAERDAQPAPPRTDGAGPLARQTGQPSPAAPPAAPASRTDS
;
A
#
# COMPACT_ATOMS: atom_id res chain seq x y z
N MET A 1 25.81 -19.43 -11.16
CA MET A 1 25.84 -18.57 -9.94
C MET A 1 25.26 -17.23 -10.33
N THR A 2 24.06 -16.89 -9.85
CA THR A 2 23.47 -15.56 -10.07
C THR A 2 24.27 -14.53 -9.28
N ALA A 3 24.79 -13.49 -9.96
CA ALA A 3 25.53 -12.42 -9.29
C ALA A 3 24.69 -11.82 -8.17
N SER A 4 25.26 -11.67 -6.98
CA SER A 4 24.62 -11.03 -5.84
C SER A 4 24.27 -9.58 -6.18
N LEU A 5 23.05 -9.15 -5.85
CA LEU A 5 22.62 -7.75 -6.01
C LEU A 5 23.20 -6.90 -4.85
N SER A 6 24.52 -6.69 -4.85
CA SER A 6 25.21 -6.00 -3.74
C SER A 6 25.21 -4.47 -3.83
N ARG A 7 24.94 -3.92 -5.02
CA ARG A 7 24.90 -2.47 -5.27
C ARG A 7 23.52 -2.04 -5.71
N VAL A 8 22.91 -1.16 -4.93
CA VAL A 8 21.58 -0.64 -5.17
C VAL A 8 21.66 0.87 -5.42
N ALA A 9 21.06 1.34 -6.50
CA ALA A 9 20.83 2.76 -6.70
C ALA A 9 19.36 3.08 -6.36
N ILE A 10 19.13 4.23 -5.73
CA ILE A 10 17.81 4.73 -5.40
C ILE A 10 17.66 6.12 -6.02
N VAL A 11 16.68 6.31 -6.88
CA VAL A 11 16.40 7.58 -7.56
C VAL A 11 15.24 8.28 -6.87
N GLY A 12 15.52 9.45 -6.28
CA GLY A 12 14.59 10.21 -5.45
C GLY A 12 15.01 10.19 -3.99
N ALA A 13 15.51 11.32 -3.46
CA ALA A 13 15.97 11.47 -2.07
C ALA A 13 14.87 12.06 -1.14
N GLY A 14 13.62 11.75 -1.44
CA GLY A 14 12.47 12.04 -0.58
C GLY A 14 12.40 11.11 0.64
N ALA A 15 11.31 11.21 1.40
CA ALA A 15 11.11 10.42 2.61
C ALA A 15 11.23 8.90 2.38
N MET A 16 10.65 8.38 1.27
CA MET A 16 10.75 6.95 0.91
C MET A 16 12.15 6.57 0.46
N GLY A 17 12.78 7.34 -0.43
CA GLY A 17 14.13 7.04 -0.89
C GLY A 17 15.14 7.01 0.24
N CYS A 18 15.10 7.97 1.16
CA CYS A 18 15.94 7.96 2.36
C CYS A 18 15.65 6.76 3.27
N SER A 19 14.38 6.37 3.43
CA SER A 19 13.99 5.21 4.24
C SER A 19 14.50 3.90 3.64
N ILE A 20 14.39 3.73 2.32
CA ILE A 20 14.90 2.55 1.61
C ILE A 20 16.44 2.53 1.63
N ALA A 21 17.10 3.70 1.49
CA ALA A 21 18.56 3.81 1.57
C ALA A 21 19.08 3.39 2.95
N ALA A 22 18.50 3.92 4.01
CA ALA A 22 18.85 3.56 5.38
C ALA A 22 18.61 2.06 5.65
N LEU A 23 17.49 1.52 5.15
CA LEU A 23 17.18 0.10 5.26
C LEU A 23 18.28 -0.78 4.66
N PHE A 24 18.67 -0.56 3.42
CA PHE A 24 19.66 -1.40 2.75
C PHE A 24 21.05 -1.21 3.33
N ALA A 25 21.44 0.01 3.68
CA ALA A 25 22.75 0.30 4.28
C ALA A 25 22.94 -0.39 5.63
N ARG A 26 21.90 -0.40 6.51
CA ARG A 26 21.96 -1.10 7.81
C ARG A 26 22.07 -2.62 7.67
N HIS A 27 21.68 -3.18 6.51
CA HIS A 27 21.81 -4.60 6.18
C HIS A 27 23.07 -4.91 5.33
N GLY A 28 24.03 -3.97 5.26
CA GLY A 28 25.33 -4.19 4.66
C GLY A 28 25.39 -4.05 3.14
N LEU A 29 24.35 -3.47 2.52
CA LEU A 29 24.34 -3.21 1.07
C LEU A 29 24.89 -1.82 0.75
N ASP A 30 25.63 -1.71 -0.36
CA ASP A 30 26.11 -0.43 -0.85
C ASP A 30 25.01 0.29 -1.63
N VAL A 31 24.73 1.54 -1.24
CA VAL A 31 23.63 2.33 -1.76
C VAL A 31 24.12 3.62 -2.38
N THR A 32 23.66 3.91 -3.60
CA THR A 32 23.79 5.23 -4.21
C THR A 32 22.42 5.90 -4.20
N LEU A 33 22.24 6.97 -3.42
CA LEU A 33 21.01 7.75 -3.38
C LEU A 33 21.14 8.97 -4.30
N ILE A 34 20.27 9.07 -5.28
CA ILE A 34 20.38 10.01 -6.40
C ILE A 34 19.21 10.98 -6.39
N ASP A 35 19.48 12.29 -6.42
CA ASP A 35 18.44 13.31 -6.60
C ASP A 35 19.05 14.58 -7.21
N PRO A 36 18.59 15.02 -8.40
CA PRO A 36 19.11 16.21 -9.06
C PRO A 36 18.55 17.52 -8.48
N VAL A 37 17.55 17.48 -7.60
CA VAL A 37 16.89 18.66 -7.07
C VAL A 37 17.80 19.37 -6.07
N ALA A 38 18.01 20.66 -6.29
CA ALA A 38 18.85 21.49 -5.41
C ALA A 38 18.39 21.38 -3.94
N GLY A 39 19.34 21.13 -3.04
CA GLY A 39 19.11 20.97 -1.61
C GLY A 39 18.43 19.65 -1.18
N ALA A 40 18.00 18.78 -2.11
CA ALA A 40 17.42 17.49 -1.75
C ALA A 40 18.43 16.59 -1.04
N LEU A 41 19.64 16.50 -1.53
CA LEU A 41 20.70 15.69 -0.94
C LEU A 41 21.15 16.20 0.44
N GLU A 42 21.12 17.51 0.67
CA GLU A 42 21.42 18.05 2.00
C GLU A 42 20.34 17.67 3.02
N ARG A 43 19.06 17.80 2.66
CA ARG A 43 17.97 17.31 3.49
C ARG A 43 18.05 15.78 3.71
N ALA A 44 18.47 15.03 2.69
CA ALA A 44 18.66 13.59 2.78
C ALA A 44 19.76 13.22 3.80
N ARG A 45 20.88 13.95 3.88
CA ARG A 45 21.92 13.73 4.91
C ARG A 45 21.34 13.77 6.32
N HIS A 46 20.56 14.81 6.61
CA HIS A 46 19.90 14.93 7.92
C HIS A 46 18.90 13.80 8.18
N THR A 47 18.06 13.49 7.19
CA THR A 47 17.08 12.41 7.29
C THR A 47 17.73 11.05 7.51
N LEU A 48 18.80 10.73 6.78
CA LEU A 48 19.55 9.49 6.92
C LEU A 48 20.22 9.39 8.29
N ALA A 49 20.83 10.47 8.79
CA ALA A 49 21.41 10.50 10.13
C ALA A 49 20.37 10.17 11.22
N MET A 50 19.16 10.77 11.09
CA MET A 50 18.05 10.46 12.00
C MET A 50 17.58 9.01 11.91
N ARG A 51 17.47 8.45 10.68
CA ARG A 51 17.01 7.06 10.47
C ARG A 51 18.01 5.99 10.91
N LEU A 52 19.28 6.34 11.01
CA LEU A 52 20.33 5.44 11.50
C LEU A 52 20.68 5.68 12.99
N SER A 53 20.03 6.65 13.66
CA SER A 53 20.38 7.04 15.04
C SER A 53 20.10 5.98 16.09
N ASP A 54 19.23 5.03 15.81
CA ASP A 54 18.90 3.87 16.65
C ASP A 54 19.99 2.78 16.64
N LEU A 55 20.95 2.84 15.70
CA LEU A 55 22.05 1.90 15.63
C LEU A 55 23.17 2.26 16.62
N PRO A 56 23.87 1.25 17.18
CA PRO A 56 25.11 1.49 17.91
C PRO A 56 26.14 2.26 17.06
N ASP A 57 26.97 3.08 17.70
CA ASP A 57 27.88 4.01 16.99
C ASP A 57 28.73 3.35 15.91
N ALA A 58 29.31 2.19 16.17
CA ALA A 58 30.14 1.46 15.22
C ALA A 58 29.31 1.03 13.99
N THR A 59 28.17 0.38 14.20
CA THR A 59 27.26 -0.07 13.12
C THR A 59 26.68 1.10 12.35
N ARG A 60 26.38 2.21 13.02
CA ARG A 60 25.89 3.44 12.42
C ARG A 60 26.95 4.04 11.48
N GLY A 61 28.21 4.06 11.90
CA GLY A 61 29.32 4.53 11.08
C GLY A 61 29.48 3.68 9.81
N GLU A 62 29.45 2.37 9.95
CA GLU A 62 29.51 1.44 8.81
C GLU A 62 28.33 1.61 7.84
N ALA A 63 27.09 1.69 8.36
CA ALA A 63 25.90 1.90 7.54
C ALA A 63 25.96 3.25 6.81
N SER A 64 26.38 4.32 7.49
CA SER A 64 26.52 5.64 6.88
C SER A 64 27.57 5.65 5.75
N ALA A 65 28.69 4.94 5.93
CA ALA A 65 29.76 4.86 4.93
C ALA A 65 29.32 4.10 3.66
N ARG A 66 28.28 3.28 3.73
CA ARG A 66 27.71 2.57 2.58
C ARG A 66 26.79 3.42 1.72
N ILE A 67 26.43 4.63 2.16
CA ILE A 67 25.51 5.50 1.41
C ILE A 67 26.31 6.59 0.71
N VAL A 68 26.28 6.55 -0.61
CA VAL A 68 26.83 7.61 -1.48
C VAL A 68 25.67 8.48 -1.96
N LEU A 69 25.82 9.81 -1.88
CA LEU A 69 24.85 10.77 -2.39
C LEU A 69 25.34 11.33 -3.73
N ALA A 70 24.51 11.30 -4.77
CA ALA A 70 24.85 11.76 -6.11
C ALA A 70 23.74 12.63 -6.69
N ALA A 71 24.10 13.64 -7.47
CA ALA A 71 23.13 14.50 -8.16
C ALA A 71 22.76 13.95 -9.54
N GLU A 72 23.69 13.26 -10.19
CA GLU A 72 23.57 12.85 -11.57
C GLU A 72 23.12 11.38 -11.69
N LEU A 73 22.28 11.11 -12.67
CA LEU A 73 21.66 9.80 -12.88
C LEU A 73 22.69 8.73 -13.32
N ASP A 74 23.80 9.14 -13.91
CA ASP A 74 24.90 8.25 -14.33
C ASP A 74 25.55 7.50 -13.15
N ALA A 75 25.43 8.00 -11.93
CA ALA A 75 25.82 7.31 -10.71
C ALA A 75 25.11 5.95 -10.52
N ALA A 76 24.00 5.72 -11.22
CA ALA A 76 23.29 4.44 -11.24
C ALA A 76 23.90 3.40 -12.19
N ALA A 77 24.82 3.78 -13.11
CA ALA A 77 25.29 2.95 -14.21
C ALA A 77 25.82 1.58 -13.77
N ALA A 78 26.50 1.51 -12.60
CA ALA A 78 27.07 0.29 -12.04
C ALA A 78 26.15 -0.47 -11.08
N ALA A 79 24.90 -0.03 -10.89
CA ALA A 79 23.96 -0.67 -9.98
C ALA A 79 23.43 -1.99 -10.55
N ALA A 80 23.32 -3.00 -9.70
CA ALA A 80 22.67 -4.26 -10.06
C ALA A 80 21.13 -4.18 -9.95
N LEU A 81 20.65 -3.25 -9.11
CA LEU A 81 19.23 -2.92 -8.96
C LEU A 81 19.09 -1.40 -8.84
N VAL A 82 18.17 -0.82 -9.60
CA VAL A 82 17.78 0.59 -9.45
C VAL A 82 16.33 0.61 -8.94
N ILE A 83 16.10 1.33 -7.85
CA ILE A 83 14.75 1.55 -7.28
C ILE A 83 14.37 3.01 -7.48
N GLU A 84 13.32 3.28 -8.22
CA GLU A 84 12.76 4.61 -8.41
C GLU A 84 11.77 4.93 -7.28
N ALA A 85 11.96 6.08 -6.62
CA ALA A 85 11.15 6.59 -5.50
C ALA A 85 10.85 8.10 -5.63
N VAL A 86 10.71 8.58 -6.88
CA VAL A 86 10.35 9.98 -7.18
C VAL A 86 8.82 10.19 -7.05
N PRO A 87 8.33 11.45 -7.10
CA PRO A 87 6.90 11.75 -7.02
C PRO A 87 6.06 10.94 -8.02
N GLU A 88 4.80 10.67 -7.64
CA GLU A 88 3.86 9.82 -8.38
C GLU A 88 3.37 10.52 -9.66
N ASN A 89 4.22 10.58 -10.66
CA ASN A 89 3.98 11.17 -11.97
C ASN A 89 4.46 10.22 -13.07
N LEU A 90 3.53 9.73 -13.89
CA LEU A 90 3.81 8.72 -14.92
C LEU A 90 4.89 9.19 -15.91
N ALA A 91 4.75 10.41 -16.45
CA ALA A 91 5.70 10.93 -17.44
C ALA A 91 7.11 11.12 -16.87
N LEU A 92 7.21 11.60 -15.61
CA LEU A 92 8.50 11.73 -14.93
C LEU A 92 9.17 10.37 -14.74
N LYS A 93 8.42 9.37 -14.24
CA LYS A 93 8.94 8.03 -14.02
C LYS A 93 9.37 7.35 -15.33
N GLN A 94 8.55 7.47 -16.38
CA GLN A 94 8.89 6.94 -17.71
C GLN A 94 10.16 7.58 -18.27
N LYS A 95 10.32 8.91 -18.17
CA LYS A 95 11.54 9.60 -18.58
C LYS A 95 12.77 9.05 -17.84
N ILE A 96 12.68 8.95 -16.51
CA ILE A 96 13.79 8.42 -15.68
C ILE A 96 14.16 7.00 -16.10
N PHE A 97 13.18 6.12 -16.33
CA PHE A 97 13.48 4.75 -16.75
C PHE A 97 14.06 4.66 -18.17
N ALA A 98 13.65 5.51 -19.09
CA ALA A 98 14.26 5.59 -20.41
C ALA A 98 15.73 6.05 -20.32
N ASP A 99 16.01 7.07 -19.51
CA ASP A 99 17.39 7.56 -19.28
C ASP A 99 18.25 6.47 -18.60
N LEU A 100 17.73 5.78 -17.60
CA LEU A 100 18.40 4.67 -16.91
C LEU A 100 18.66 3.48 -17.83
N ASP A 101 17.75 3.18 -18.75
CA ASP A 101 17.90 2.08 -19.70
C ASP A 101 19.08 2.29 -20.65
N ALA A 102 19.38 3.55 -20.98
CA ALA A 102 20.54 3.93 -21.79
C ALA A 102 21.86 3.92 -21.00
N LEU A 103 21.81 4.17 -19.68
CA LEU A 103 23.00 4.33 -18.83
C LEU A 103 23.46 3.02 -18.17
N CYS A 104 22.53 2.18 -17.75
CA CYS A 104 22.82 1.02 -16.92
C CYS A 104 23.22 -0.21 -17.73
N ALA A 105 23.98 -1.10 -17.10
CA ALA A 105 24.37 -2.38 -17.67
C ALA A 105 23.16 -3.23 -18.08
N ALA A 106 23.33 -4.11 -19.09
CA ALA A 106 22.23 -4.91 -19.65
C ALA A 106 21.56 -5.85 -18.65
N ASP A 107 22.23 -6.21 -17.55
CA ASP A 107 21.74 -7.09 -16.50
C ASP A 107 21.16 -6.36 -15.28
N THR A 108 21.16 -5.02 -15.27
CA THR A 108 20.51 -4.20 -14.25
C THR A 108 19.01 -4.46 -14.20
N ILE A 109 18.47 -4.64 -13.00
CA ILE A 109 17.03 -4.73 -12.75
C ILE A 109 16.50 -3.33 -12.43
N PHE A 110 15.37 -2.97 -13.00
CA PHE A 110 14.64 -1.75 -12.66
C PHE A 110 13.44 -2.05 -11.79
N ALA A 111 13.30 -1.31 -10.71
CA ALA A 111 12.19 -1.40 -9.79
C ALA A 111 11.56 -0.02 -9.58
N THR A 112 10.23 0.05 -9.48
CA THR A 112 9.52 1.27 -9.14
C THR A 112 8.82 1.13 -7.80
N ASN A 113 8.88 2.16 -6.96
CA ASN A 113 8.15 2.22 -5.68
C ASN A 113 6.78 2.91 -5.84
N THR A 114 6.19 2.88 -7.02
CA THR A 114 4.83 3.41 -7.22
C THR A 114 3.82 2.71 -6.32
N SER A 115 2.83 3.46 -5.84
CA SER A 115 1.72 2.92 -5.05
C SER A 115 0.47 2.56 -5.88
N GLY A 116 0.40 2.98 -7.15
CA GLY A 116 -0.81 2.79 -7.94
C GLY A 116 -0.66 2.91 -9.45
N LEU A 117 0.47 3.42 -9.97
CA LEU A 117 0.69 3.44 -11.41
C LEU A 117 0.95 2.02 -11.93
N SER A 118 0.48 1.73 -13.14
CA SER A 118 0.68 0.42 -13.78
C SER A 118 2.16 0.13 -14.01
N ILE A 119 2.64 -0.97 -13.46
CA ILE A 119 4.00 -1.48 -13.66
C ILE A 119 4.23 -1.80 -15.14
N THR A 120 3.22 -2.34 -15.80
CA THR A 120 3.23 -2.65 -17.24
C THR A 120 3.44 -1.39 -18.07
N THR A 121 2.74 -0.30 -17.75
CA THR A 121 2.86 0.97 -18.47
C THR A 121 4.25 1.61 -18.23
N LEU A 122 4.78 1.52 -17.01
CA LEU A 122 6.12 2.02 -16.71
C LEU A 122 7.21 1.19 -17.40
N ALA A 123 7.06 -0.13 -17.46
CA ALA A 123 8.02 -1.03 -18.13
C ALA A 123 8.17 -0.75 -19.63
N GLN A 124 7.15 -0.16 -20.28
CA GLN A 124 7.21 0.23 -21.69
C GLN A 124 8.24 1.33 -21.99
N ALA A 125 8.72 2.03 -20.96
CA ALA A 125 9.77 3.03 -21.11
C ALA A 125 11.19 2.42 -21.23
N THR A 126 11.35 1.09 -21.13
CA THR A 126 12.61 0.40 -21.21
C THR A 126 12.63 -0.65 -22.33
N GLN A 127 13.82 -1.01 -22.82
CA GLN A 127 14.01 -2.10 -23.80
C GLN A 127 14.08 -3.48 -23.13
N ARG A 128 13.99 -3.55 -21.79
CA ARG A 128 14.14 -4.77 -20.99
C ARG A 128 12.98 -4.97 -19.98
N PRO A 129 11.72 -5.07 -20.46
CA PRO A 129 10.56 -5.21 -19.59
C PRO A 129 10.58 -6.52 -18.76
N ASP A 130 11.36 -7.53 -19.15
CA ASP A 130 11.61 -8.75 -18.41
C ASP A 130 12.42 -8.53 -17.12
N ARG A 131 13.16 -7.41 -17.03
CA ARG A 131 13.93 -6.97 -15.86
C ARG A 131 13.28 -5.80 -15.12
N PHE A 132 12.00 -5.54 -15.37
CA PHE A 132 11.24 -4.50 -14.71
C PHE A 132 10.24 -5.07 -13.72
N VAL A 133 10.17 -4.49 -12.50
CA VAL A 133 9.29 -4.97 -11.43
C VAL A 133 8.81 -3.80 -10.56
N GLY A 134 7.63 -3.91 -9.97
CA GLY A 134 7.23 -3.03 -8.88
C GLY A 134 7.81 -3.53 -7.55
N THR A 135 8.27 -2.61 -6.71
CA THR A 135 8.65 -2.89 -5.31
C THR A 135 7.98 -1.86 -4.42
N HIS A 136 6.73 -2.15 -4.06
CA HIS A 136 5.91 -1.25 -3.28
C HIS A 136 6.25 -1.39 -1.79
N PHE A 137 7.04 -0.45 -1.28
CA PHE A 137 7.36 -0.32 0.13
C PHE A 137 6.28 0.48 0.85
N PHE A 138 6.12 0.22 2.14
CA PHE A 138 5.21 0.95 3.02
C PHE A 138 5.96 1.89 3.95
N MET A 139 5.40 3.08 4.17
CA MET A 139 6.02 4.11 5.03
C MET A 139 5.79 3.81 6.53
N PRO A 140 6.83 3.85 7.37
CA PRO A 140 8.26 4.00 7.05
C PRO A 140 8.86 2.70 6.52
N ALA A 141 9.65 2.77 5.42
CA ALA A 141 10.18 1.57 4.77
C ALA A 141 11.22 0.83 5.63
N ASP A 142 11.88 1.52 6.55
CA ASP A 142 12.81 0.92 7.52
C ASP A 142 12.11 0.23 8.71
N VAL A 143 10.79 0.46 8.88
CA VAL A 143 9.99 -0.12 9.97
C VAL A 143 9.05 -1.22 9.48
N ILE A 144 8.23 -0.92 8.46
CA ILE A 144 7.22 -1.88 7.97
C ILE A 144 7.91 -3.01 7.21
N PRO A 145 7.74 -4.28 7.63
CA PRO A 145 8.45 -5.40 7.00
C PRO A 145 7.99 -5.73 5.58
N LEU A 146 6.72 -5.49 5.25
CA LEU A 146 6.13 -5.88 3.97
C LEU A 146 6.72 -5.10 2.81
N VAL A 147 6.99 -5.80 1.71
CA VAL A 147 7.18 -5.22 0.37
C VAL A 147 6.38 -6.04 -0.64
N GLU A 148 5.49 -5.41 -1.39
CA GLU A 148 4.83 -6.05 -2.51
C GLU A 148 5.74 -6.02 -3.73
N VAL A 149 6.10 -7.21 -4.24
CA VAL A 149 6.85 -7.37 -5.47
C VAL A 149 5.86 -7.62 -6.60
N VAL A 150 5.64 -6.63 -7.44
CA VAL A 150 4.58 -6.65 -8.46
C VAL A 150 5.20 -6.91 -9.82
N ARG A 151 4.83 -8.01 -10.46
CA ARG A 151 5.28 -8.32 -11.82
C ARG A 151 4.35 -7.74 -12.88
N ASN A 152 4.92 -7.30 -13.99
CA ASN A 152 4.19 -7.14 -15.24
C ASN A 152 4.15 -8.45 -16.04
N ALA A 153 3.45 -8.48 -17.16
CA ALA A 153 3.32 -9.69 -17.97
C ALA A 153 4.66 -10.22 -18.52
N ALA A 154 5.64 -9.35 -18.74
CA ALA A 154 6.96 -9.69 -19.27
C ALA A 154 7.99 -9.99 -18.20
N THR A 155 7.78 -9.59 -16.94
CA THR A 155 8.76 -9.77 -15.85
C THR A 155 9.18 -11.23 -15.72
N SER A 156 10.49 -11.50 -15.86
CA SER A 156 11.02 -12.87 -15.78
C SER A 156 10.97 -13.42 -14.35
N THR A 157 10.85 -14.72 -14.22
CA THR A 157 10.91 -15.41 -12.92
C THR A 157 12.23 -15.13 -12.20
N SER A 158 13.34 -15.12 -12.94
CA SER A 158 14.67 -14.82 -12.40
C SER A 158 14.74 -13.40 -11.80
N THR A 159 14.13 -12.41 -12.44
CA THR A 159 14.05 -11.03 -11.91
C THR A 159 13.29 -11.02 -10.58
N VAL A 160 12.12 -11.66 -10.52
CA VAL A 160 11.32 -11.75 -9.28
C VAL A 160 12.14 -12.43 -8.17
N GLU A 161 12.74 -13.57 -8.44
CA GLU A 161 13.51 -14.34 -7.44
C GLU A 161 14.70 -13.54 -6.89
N ARG A 162 15.46 -12.87 -7.78
CA ARG A 162 16.61 -12.04 -7.39
C ARG A 162 16.17 -10.88 -6.49
N VAL A 163 15.09 -10.17 -6.86
CA VAL A 163 14.56 -9.03 -6.07
C VAL A 163 14.01 -9.52 -4.73
N MET A 164 13.22 -10.60 -4.72
CA MET A 164 12.70 -11.15 -3.46
C MET A 164 13.82 -11.63 -2.53
N THR A 165 14.90 -12.19 -3.08
CA THR A 165 16.06 -12.63 -2.30
C THR A 165 16.77 -11.43 -1.68
N LEU A 166 17.02 -10.36 -2.46
CA LEU A 166 17.62 -9.13 -1.94
C LEU A 166 16.78 -8.50 -0.83
N LEU A 167 15.47 -8.42 -1.03
CA LEU A 167 14.56 -7.85 -0.03
C LEU A 167 14.59 -8.64 1.28
N ARG A 168 14.65 -9.98 1.22
CA ARG A 168 14.84 -10.81 2.43
C ARG A 168 16.18 -10.57 3.11
N GLN A 169 17.27 -10.43 2.35
CA GLN A 169 18.58 -10.04 2.88
C GLN A 169 18.52 -8.67 3.57
N GLY A 170 17.72 -7.75 3.05
CA GLY A 170 17.41 -6.46 3.67
C GLY A 170 16.39 -6.53 4.80
N GLY A 171 16.12 -7.70 5.40
CA GLY A 171 15.20 -7.84 6.53
C GLY A 171 13.74 -7.66 6.18
N LYS A 172 13.36 -7.73 4.88
CA LYS A 172 11.98 -7.57 4.45
C LYS A 172 11.25 -8.90 4.29
N ARG A 173 9.91 -8.82 4.31
CA ARG A 173 8.98 -9.91 4.01
C ARG A 173 8.32 -9.63 2.64
N PRO A 174 8.99 -9.97 1.52
CA PRO A 174 8.44 -9.70 0.20
C PRO A 174 7.32 -10.68 -0.13
N VAL A 175 6.24 -10.15 -0.70
CA VAL A 175 5.09 -10.91 -1.22
C VAL A 175 4.96 -10.68 -2.71
N LEU A 176 4.85 -11.75 -3.49
CA LEU A 176 4.66 -11.67 -4.94
C LEU A 176 3.21 -11.34 -5.28
N VAL A 177 3.01 -10.21 -5.96
CA VAL A 177 1.76 -9.86 -6.63
C VAL A 177 1.85 -10.32 -8.08
N LYS A 178 1.11 -11.37 -8.42
CA LYS A 178 1.23 -12.10 -9.69
C LYS A 178 0.71 -11.33 -10.90
N GLN A 179 -0.09 -10.29 -10.69
CA GLN A 179 -0.70 -9.48 -11.74
C GLN A 179 -0.64 -8.00 -11.34
N ASP A 180 -0.35 -7.15 -12.33
CA ASP A 180 -0.39 -5.70 -12.21
C ASP A 180 -1.85 -5.23 -12.19
N ILE A 181 -2.37 -4.98 -11.00
CA ILE A 181 -3.75 -4.49 -10.79
C ILE A 181 -3.71 -3.17 -9.99
N PRO A 182 -4.64 -2.24 -10.23
CA PRO A 182 -4.69 -0.97 -9.51
C PRO A 182 -4.73 -1.16 -7.98
N GLY A 183 -3.77 -0.54 -7.27
CA GLY A 183 -3.67 -0.57 -5.81
C GLY A 183 -3.13 -1.88 -5.23
N PHE A 184 -2.70 -2.83 -6.06
CA PHE A 184 -2.10 -4.12 -5.67
C PHE A 184 -2.95 -4.87 -4.64
N ILE A 185 -2.38 -5.45 -3.58
CA ILE A 185 -3.14 -6.16 -2.55
C ILE A 185 -3.44 -5.24 -1.36
N ALA A 186 -2.42 -4.64 -0.77
CA ALA A 186 -2.56 -3.94 0.51
C ALA A 186 -3.40 -2.67 0.39
N ASN A 187 -3.17 -1.83 -0.65
CA ASN A 187 -3.99 -0.64 -0.87
C ASN A 187 -5.45 -1.00 -1.15
N ARG A 188 -5.71 -2.07 -1.88
CA ARG A 188 -7.09 -2.52 -2.13
C ARG A 188 -7.83 -2.88 -0.86
N ILE A 189 -7.19 -3.66 0.03
CA ILE A 189 -7.78 -4.07 1.32
C ILE A 189 -7.94 -2.85 2.23
N GLN A 190 -6.91 -2.00 2.33
CA GLN A 190 -6.94 -0.78 3.15
C GLN A 190 -8.04 0.18 2.71
N HIS A 191 -8.19 0.43 1.40
CA HIS A 191 -9.21 1.32 0.88
C HIS A 191 -10.62 0.73 0.99
N ALA A 192 -10.78 -0.59 0.90
CA ALA A 192 -12.08 -1.22 1.16
C ALA A 192 -12.51 -1.02 2.62
N LEU A 193 -11.61 -1.21 3.59
CA LEU A 193 -11.84 -0.92 4.99
C LEU A 193 -12.17 0.57 5.23
N ALA A 194 -11.35 1.47 4.69
CA ALA A 194 -11.55 2.91 4.87
C ALA A 194 -12.84 3.42 4.23
N ARG A 195 -13.27 2.85 3.09
CA ARG A 195 -14.54 3.19 2.44
C ARG A 195 -15.72 2.88 3.36
N GLU A 196 -15.75 1.70 3.98
CA GLU A 196 -16.79 1.33 4.93
C GLU A 196 -16.74 2.19 6.19
N ALA A 197 -15.56 2.45 6.76
CA ALA A 197 -15.41 3.32 7.93
C ALA A 197 -15.95 4.73 7.66
N MET A 198 -15.65 5.31 6.50
CA MET A 198 -16.19 6.62 6.10
C MET A 198 -17.71 6.58 5.89
N SER A 199 -18.25 5.48 5.36
CA SER A 199 -19.70 5.30 5.20
C SER A 199 -20.42 5.29 6.54
N LEU A 200 -19.89 4.58 7.54
CA LEU A 200 -20.43 4.54 8.90
C LEU A 200 -20.40 5.93 9.55
N LEU A 201 -19.32 6.69 9.36
CA LEU A 201 -19.21 8.06 9.85
C LEU A 201 -20.22 9.00 9.18
N GLU A 202 -20.38 8.94 7.85
CA GLU A 202 -21.36 9.74 7.09
C GLU A 202 -22.80 9.45 7.48
N LYS A 203 -23.12 8.19 7.79
CA LYS A 203 -24.44 7.76 8.27
C LYS A 203 -24.68 8.12 9.74
N GLY A 204 -23.69 8.67 10.45
CA GLY A 204 -23.80 9.01 11.87
C GLY A 204 -23.96 7.79 12.79
N ILE A 205 -23.49 6.61 12.37
CA ILE A 205 -23.59 5.37 13.16
C ILE A 205 -22.71 5.44 14.40
N ALA A 206 -21.50 6.04 14.26
CA ALA A 206 -20.55 6.25 15.36
C ALA A 206 -19.64 7.44 15.07
N SER A 207 -18.93 7.94 16.09
CA SER A 207 -17.89 8.95 15.93
C SER A 207 -16.64 8.37 15.21
N ALA A 208 -15.75 9.24 14.73
CA ALA A 208 -14.49 8.80 14.15
C ALA A 208 -13.62 8.05 15.18
N GLU A 209 -13.64 8.54 16.43
CA GLU A 209 -12.93 7.94 17.56
C GLU A 209 -13.43 6.52 17.84
N ASP A 210 -14.75 6.32 17.90
CA ASP A 210 -15.36 5.01 18.20
C ASP A 210 -15.09 4.01 17.07
N ILE A 211 -15.19 4.46 15.80
CA ILE A 211 -14.87 3.61 14.64
C ILE A 211 -13.41 3.14 14.69
N ASP A 212 -12.47 4.06 14.97
CA ASP A 212 -11.06 3.75 15.11
C ASP A 212 -10.79 2.79 16.29
N GLU A 213 -11.46 2.98 17.44
CA GLU A 213 -11.34 2.09 18.59
C GLU A 213 -11.87 0.67 18.27
N VAL A 214 -13.03 0.56 17.63
CA VAL A 214 -13.53 -0.75 17.16
C VAL A 214 -12.54 -1.44 16.23
N VAL A 215 -11.98 -0.73 15.25
CA VAL A 215 -11.03 -1.31 14.32
C VAL A 215 -9.74 -1.72 15.02
N LYS A 216 -9.14 -0.86 15.85
CA LYS A 216 -7.89 -1.17 16.57
C LYS A 216 -8.04 -2.38 17.50
N TRP A 217 -9.06 -2.39 18.35
CA TRP A 217 -9.22 -3.38 19.40
C TRP A 217 -9.96 -4.66 18.98
N SER A 218 -10.46 -4.72 17.77
CA SER A 218 -11.05 -5.94 17.22
C SER A 218 -10.28 -6.50 16.02
N LEU A 219 -10.32 -5.81 14.89
CA LEU A 219 -9.69 -6.27 13.65
C LEU A 219 -8.17 -6.18 13.73
N GLY A 220 -7.63 -5.05 14.19
CA GLY A 220 -6.20 -4.76 14.21
C GLY A 220 -5.40 -5.80 15.00
N ILE A 221 -5.83 -6.12 16.23
CA ILE A 221 -5.18 -7.13 17.06
C ILE A 221 -5.19 -8.51 16.38
N ARG A 222 -6.33 -8.92 15.80
CA ARG A 222 -6.45 -10.23 15.15
C ARG A 222 -5.65 -10.31 13.87
N LEU A 223 -5.71 -9.25 13.03
CA LEU A 223 -5.01 -9.20 11.75
C LEU A 223 -3.48 -9.11 11.90
N ALA A 224 -2.98 -8.66 13.05
CA ALA A 224 -1.56 -8.75 13.36
C ALA A 224 -1.07 -10.21 13.57
N LEU A 225 -1.97 -11.13 13.97
CA LEU A 225 -1.65 -12.51 14.29
C LEU A 225 -2.04 -13.50 13.19
N SER A 226 -3.14 -13.26 12.49
CA SER A 226 -3.65 -14.11 11.43
C SER A 226 -4.22 -13.27 10.29
N GLY A 227 -3.95 -13.68 9.06
CA GLY A 227 -4.48 -13.02 7.88
C GLY A 227 -6.01 -13.16 7.76
N PRO A 228 -6.67 -12.32 6.93
CA PRO A 228 -8.14 -12.35 6.83
C PRO A 228 -8.70 -13.67 6.30
N LEU A 229 -7.98 -14.37 5.43
CA LEU A 229 -8.41 -15.67 4.91
C LEU A 229 -8.21 -16.80 5.92
N GLU A 230 -7.04 -16.84 6.57
CA GLU A 230 -6.75 -17.77 7.66
C GLU A 230 -7.80 -17.65 8.77
N GLN A 231 -8.20 -16.44 9.11
CA GLN A 231 -9.23 -16.19 10.13
C GLN A 231 -10.60 -16.74 9.71
N ARG A 232 -10.92 -16.73 8.39
CA ARG A 232 -12.15 -17.33 7.88
C ARG A 232 -12.12 -18.85 7.98
N ASP A 233 -11.00 -19.47 7.66
CA ASP A 233 -10.83 -20.92 7.81
C ASP A 233 -10.96 -21.36 9.28
N LEU A 234 -10.30 -20.65 10.18
CA LEU A 234 -10.34 -20.97 11.61
C LEU A 234 -11.74 -20.83 12.23
N ASN A 235 -12.57 -19.93 11.73
CA ASN A 235 -13.92 -19.67 12.26
C ASN A 235 -15.02 -20.47 11.54
N GLY A 236 -14.71 -21.13 10.43
CA GLY A 236 -15.65 -21.85 9.58
C GLY A 236 -16.19 -21.01 8.41
N LEU A 237 -16.00 -21.53 7.20
CA LEU A 237 -16.44 -20.84 5.97
C LEU A 237 -17.94 -20.78 5.83
N ASP A 238 -18.67 -21.75 6.38
CA ASP A 238 -20.14 -21.79 6.43
C ASP A 238 -20.71 -20.62 7.23
N VAL A 239 -20.16 -20.34 8.40
CA VAL A 239 -20.52 -19.17 9.23
C VAL A 239 -20.30 -17.88 8.44
N HIS A 240 -19.15 -17.73 7.81
CA HIS A 240 -18.83 -16.52 7.05
C HIS A 240 -19.67 -16.39 5.79
N HIS A 241 -20.02 -17.49 5.12
CA HIS A 241 -20.96 -17.49 4.00
C HIS A 241 -22.35 -17.00 4.44
N ALA A 242 -22.86 -17.52 5.55
CA ALA A 242 -24.16 -17.09 6.09
C ALA A 242 -24.19 -15.58 6.41
N ILE A 243 -23.13 -15.04 7.06
CA ILE A 243 -22.99 -13.61 7.36
C ILE A 243 -22.90 -12.80 6.06
N ALA A 244 -22.05 -13.20 5.12
CA ALA A 244 -21.86 -12.50 3.86
C ALA A 244 -23.14 -12.42 3.03
N SER A 245 -24.01 -13.43 3.11
CA SER A 245 -25.24 -13.52 2.34
C SER A 245 -26.24 -12.39 2.62
N TYR A 246 -26.22 -11.80 3.83
CA TYR A 246 -27.06 -10.64 4.13
C TYR A 246 -26.26 -9.33 4.25
N LEU A 247 -25.03 -9.40 4.74
CA LEU A 247 -24.27 -8.20 5.06
C LEU A 247 -23.71 -7.49 3.81
N TYR A 248 -23.28 -8.24 2.79
CA TYR A 248 -22.61 -7.65 1.61
C TYR A 248 -23.52 -6.70 0.83
N ALA A 249 -24.84 -6.90 0.89
CA ALA A 249 -25.80 -6.01 0.25
C ALA A 249 -25.89 -4.62 0.92
N ASP A 250 -25.54 -4.53 2.22
CA ASP A 250 -25.63 -3.29 3.02
C ASP A 250 -24.28 -2.54 3.08
N LEU A 251 -23.16 -3.22 2.82
CA LEU A 251 -21.85 -2.59 2.81
C LEU A 251 -21.72 -1.54 1.70
N ASP A 252 -20.93 -0.52 1.95
CA ASP A 252 -20.66 0.53 0.97
C ASP A 252 -19.97 -0.02 -0.30
N ASN A 253 -20.60 0.18 -1.46
CA ASN A 253 -20.12 -0.25 -2.76
C ASN A 253 -19.83 0.90 -3.73
N ARG A 254 -19.79 2.16 -3.25
CA ARG A 254 -19.54 3.34 -4.09
C ARG A 254 -18.21 3.24 -4.83
N THR A 255 -18.18 3.77 -6.05
CA THR A 255 -17.01 3.77 -6.94
C THR A 255 -16.28 5.12 -6.97
N THR A 256 -16.77 6.11 -6.23
CA THR A 256 -16.21 7.46 -6.11
C THR A 256 -15.88 7.77 -4.65
N PRO A 257 -14.99 8.73 -4.37
CA PRO A 257 -14.75 9.20 -3.01
C PRO A 257 -16.05 9.62 -2.32
N SER A 258 -16.13 9.47 -1.01
CA SER A 258 -17.27 9.87 -0.22
C SER A 258 -17.49 11.39 -0.29
N ALA A 259 -18.74 11.84 -0.12
CA ALA A 259 -19.07 13.26 -0.07
C ALA A 259 -18.32 13.96 1.08
N LEU A 260 -18.23 13.30 2.24
CA LEU A 260 -17.49 13.80 3.40
C LEU A 260 -16.01 14.03 3.07
N LEU A 261 -15.33 13.04 2.43
CA LEU A 261 -13.93 13.17 2.06
C LEU A 261 -13.73 14.28 1.03
N THR A 262 -14.60 14.34 0.02
CA THR A 262 -14.56 15.37 -1.01
C THR A 262 -14.72 16.77 -0.43
N GLN A 263 -15.67 16.96 0.50
CA GLN A 263 -15.89 18.24 1.18
C GLN A 263 -14.68 18.64 2.01
N LYS A 264 -14.12 17.73 2.81
CA LYS A 264 -12.92 18.02 3.62
C LYS A 264 -11.73 18.48 2.76
N VAL A 265 -11.53 17.85 1.61
CA VAL A 265 -10.46 18.26 0.67
C VAL A 265 -10.75 19.65 0.09
N ALA A 266 -12.00 19.93 -0.30
CA ALA A 266 -12.39 21.24 -0.82
C ALA A 266 -12.22 22.37 0.22
N ASP A 267 -12.47 22.06 1.51
CA ASP A 267 -12.31 22.99 2.64
C ASP A 267 -10.85 23.14 3.10
N GLY A 268 -9.90 22.48 2.46
CA GLY A 268 -8.50 22.48 2.86
C GLY A 268 -8.19 21.72 4.16
N GLN A 269 -9.13 20.92 4.67
CA GLN A 269 -8.97 20.06 5.85
C GLN A 269 -8.26 18.76 5.47
N LEU A 270 -6.96 18.86 5.20
CA LEU A 270 -6.15 17.77 4.64
C LEU A 270 -5.50 16.88 5.71
N GLY A 271 -6.03 16.87 6.92
CA GLY A 271 -5.53 16.08 8.04
C GLY A 271 -4.38 16.74 8.78
N ALA A 272 -3.49 15.93 9.35
CA ALA A 272 -2.40 16.39 10.21
C ALA A 272 -1.46 17.42 9.55
N LYS A 273 -1.35 17.44 8.22
CA LYS A 273 -0.49 18.40 7.50
C LYS A 273 -1.06 19.83 7.45
N THR A 274 -2.37 19.99 7.69
CA THR A 274 -3.06 21.30 7.72
C THR A 274 -3.69 21.60 9.09
N GLY A 275 -3.45 20.74 10.09
CA GLY A 275 -3.97 20.89 11.45
C GLY A 275 -5.39 20.39 11.65
N GLU A 276 -6.14 20.09 10.59
CA GLU A 276 -7.51 19.59 10.68
C GLU A 276 -7.83 18.58 9.57
N GLY A 277 -8.63 17.56 9.93
CA GLY A 277 -9.12 16.52 9.04
C GLY A 277 -10.32 15.83 9.69
N PHE A 278 -10.29 14.52 9.87
CA PHE A 278 -11.22 13.82 10.78
C PHE A 278 -10.94 14.18 12.24
N TYR A 279 -9.71 14.58 12.55
CA TYR A 279 -9.23 15.01 13.86
C TYR A 279 -8.64 16.42 13.77
N ARG A 280 -8.49 17.06 14.93
CA ARG A 280 -7.70 18.29 15.08
C ARG A 280 -6.29 17.95 15.57
N TRP A 281 -5.29 18.59 15.00
CA TRP A 281 -3.87 18.31 15.23
C TRP A 281 -3.13 19.59 15.59
N SER A 282 -2.49 19.66 16.75
CA SER A 282 -1.44 20.63 16.96
C SER A 282 -0.11 20.13 16.38
N ASP A 283 0.82 21.03 16.03
CA ASP A 283 2.13 20.62 15.51
C ASP A 283 2.90 19.78 16.52
N ALA A 284 2.85 20.16 17.81
CA ALA A 284 3.52 19.43 18.88
C ALA A 284 2.96 18.02 19.06
N ASP A 285 1.62 17.87 19.08
CA ASP A 285 0.97 16.57 19.22
C ASP A 285 1.25 15.67 18.03
N ARG A 286 1.24 16.24 16.82
CA ARG A 286 1.54 15.51 15.58
C ARG A 286 2.93 14.89 15.61
N GLU A 287 3.96 15.67 15.94
CA GLU A 287 5.34 15.18 15.97
C GLU A 287 5.57 14.12 17.05
N ALA A 288 5.02 14.33 18.24
CA ALA A 288 5.11 13.37 19.34
C ALA A 288 4.42 12.06 18.98
N LEU A 289 3.20 12.13 18.43
CA LEU A 289 2.43 10.95 18.04
C LEU A 289 3.08 10.18 16.89
N LEU A 290 3.65 10.86 15.88
CA LEU A 290 4.34 10.19 14.77
C LEU A 290 5.59 9.44 15.25
N ARG A 291 6.35 10.02 16.18
CA ARG A 291 7.50 9.35 16.83
C ARG A 291 7.03 8.12 17.59
N GLN A 292 6.09 8.28 18.52
CA GLN A 292 5.55 7.18 19.30
C GLN A 292 5.02 6.06 18.42
N LYS A 293 4.20 6.35 17.42
CA LYS A 293 3.67 5.34 16.48
C LYS A 293 4.78 4.62 15.71
N SER A 294 5.85 5.30 15.34
CA SER A 294 6.99 4.64 14.69
C SER A 294 7.68 3.64 15.63
N ASP A 295 7.87 4.02 16.90
CA ASP A 295 8.49 3.16 17.90
C ASP A 295 7.59 1.96 18.25
N ASP A 296 6.29 2.20 18.42
CA ASP A 296 5.31 1.13 18.67
C ASP A 296 5.24 0.13 17.51
N LEU A 297 5.29 0.63 16.26
CA LEU A 297 5.34 -0.24 15.06
C LEU A 297 6.62 -1.06 14.99
N ARG A 298 7.79 -0.49 15.38
CA ARG A 298 9.05 -1.25 15.47
C ARG A 298 8.95 -2.34 16.52
N ALA A 299 8.44 -2.02 17.70
CA ALA A 299 8.27 -2.98 18.78
C ALA A 299 7.32 -4.11 18.37
N LEU A 300 6.18 -3.78 17.73
CA LEU A 300 5.23 -4.77 17.23
C LEU A 300 5.84 -5.65 16.14
N ALA A 301 6.56 -5.08 15.18
CA ALA A 301 7.22 -5.84 14.13
C ALA A 301 8.26 -6.81 14.69
N ALA A 302 9.10 -6.35 15.63
CA ALA A 302 10.10 -7.18 16.29
C ALA A 302 9.44 -8.31 17.09
N TRP A 303 8.35 -8.04 17.79
CA TRP A 303 7.60 -9.07 18.53
C TRP A 303 6.98 -10.11 17.57
N LEU A 304 6.40 -9.68 16.45
CA LEU A 304 5.87 -10.60 15.44
C LEU A 304 6.97 -11.47 14.81
N ASP A 305 8.15 -10.89 14.55
CA ASP A 305 9.30 -11.63 14.00
C ASP A 305 9.80 -12.70 15.00
N SER A 306 9.94 -12.37 16.28
CA SER A 306 10.38 -13.32 17.31
C SER A 306 9.41 -14.50 17.48
N ARG A 307 8.12 -14.27 17.25
CA ARG A 307 7.11 -15.33 17.29
C ARG A 307 7.14 -16.22 16.03
N ALA A 308 7.43 -15.63 14.87
CA ALA A 308 7.43 -16.36 13.60
C ALA A 308 8.55 -17.41 13.54
N GLU A 309 9.64 -17.23 14.29
CA GLU A 309 10.76 -18.18 14.36
C GLU A 309 10.42 -19.46 15.14
N GLY A 310 9.40 -19.43 16.01
CA GLY A 310 9.01 -20.56 16.88
C GLY A 310 7.65 -21.18 16.60
N GLN A 311 6.88 -20.67 15.64
CA GLN A 311 5.54 -21.17 15.36
C GLN A 311 5.49 -22.19 14.21
N PRO A 312 4.61 -23.21 14.27
CA PRO A 312 4.30 -24.01 13.12
C PRO A 312 3.75 -23.09 12.00
N LYS A 313 4.34 -23.21 10.81
CA LYS A 313 3.81 -22.47 9.66
C LYS A 313 2.37 -22.93 9.42
N PRO A 314 1.43 -22.01 9.11
CA PRO A 314 0.11 -22.40 8.70
C PRO A 314 0.24 -23.38 7.51
N PRO A 315 -0.68 -24.35 7.37
CA PRO A 315 -0.67 -25.26 6.25
C PRO A 315 -0.61 -24.47 4.95
N SER A 316 0.12 -24.99 3.96
CA SER A 316 0.17 -24.34 2.64
C SER A 316 -1.24 -24.18 2.11
N SER A 317 -1.56 -23.00 1.55
CA SER A 317 -2.85 -22.76 0.92
C SER A 317 -3.16 -23.88 -0.06
N ALA A 318 -4.36 -24.48 0.05
CA ALA A 318 -4.87 -25.36 -0.98
C ALA A 318 -4.78 -24.66 -2.33
N SER A 319 -4.37 -25.37 -3.38
CA SER A 319 -4.29 -24.81 -4.72
C SER A 319 -5.69 -24.34 -5.15
N ASN A 320 -6.00 -23.08 -4.93
CA ASN A 320 -7.14 -22.39 -5.51
C ASN A 320 -6.78 -21.89 -6.93
N ALA A 321 -6.09 -22.71 -7.72
CA ALA A 321 -6.15 -22.51 -9.15
C ALA A 321 -7.65 -22.62 -9.52
N PRO A 322 -8.29 -21.57 -10.07
CA PRO A 322 -9.62 -21.76 -10.63
C PRO A 322 -9.49 -22.93 -11.61
N ALA A 323 -10.29 -23.98 -11.44
CA ALA A 323 -10.48 -24.95 -12.50
C ALA A 323 -10.72 -24.11 -13.76
N GLU A 324 -9.97 -24.36 -14.82
CA GLU A 324 -10.20 -23.74 -16.12
C GLU A 324 -11.69 -23.92 -16.42
N ARG A 325 -12.49 -22.95 -16.02
CA ARG A 325 -13.85 -22.83 -16.51
C ARG A 325 -13.67 -22.30 -17.91
N ASP A 326 -13.99 -23.13 -18.89
CA ASP A 326 -14.19 -22.70 -20.26
C ASP A 326 -14.85 -21.33 -20.24
N ALA A 327 -14.16 -20.33 -20.76
CA ALA A 327 -14.64 -18.96 -20.81
C ALA A 327 -15.90 -18.96 -21.70
N GLN A 328 -17.06 -19.10 -21.07
CA GLN A 328 -18.29 -18.74 -21.76
C GLN A 328 -18.22 -17.24 -22.03
N PRO A 329 -18.35 -16.82 -23.31
CA PRO A 329 -18.37 -15.41 -23.63
C PRO A 329 -19.53 -14.74 -22.89
N ALA A 330 -19.25 -13.62 -22.26
CA ALA A 330 -20.27 -12.79 -21.60
C ALA A 330 -21.39 -12.51 -22.61
N PRO A 331 -22.68 -12.59 -22.22
CA PRO A 331 -23.75 -12.24 -23.12
C PRO A 331 -23.59 -10.78 -23.58
N PRO A 332 -23.91 -10.47 -24.85
CA PRO A 332 -23.79 -9.12 -25.40
C PRO A 332 -24.68 -8.17 -24.58
N ARG A 333 -24.11 -7.03 -24.18
CA ARG A 333 -24.89 -5.92 -23.62
C ARG A 333 -25.87 -5.46 -24.69
N THR A 334 -27.14 -5.67 -24.46
CA THR A 334 -28.19 -5.09 -25.30
C THR A 334 -28.36 -3.64 -24.95
N ASP A 335 -27.76 -2.75 -25.74
CA ASP A 335 -28.10 -1.35 -25.78
C ASP A 335 -29.50 -1.22 -26.40
N GLY A 336 -30.52 -1.21 -25.54
CA GLY A 336 -31.91 -1.06 -25.91
C GLY A 336 -32.50 0.23 -25.35
N ALA A 337 -32.21 1.37 -25.97
CA ALA A 337 -33.02 2.54 -25.78
C ALA A 337 -34.30 2.38 -26.62
N GLY A 338 -35.44 2.10 -25.97
CA GLY A 338 -36.78 2.17 -26.51
C GLY A 338 -37.70 2.93 -25.57
N PRO A 339 -38.60 3.81 -26.04
CA PRO A 339 -39.35 4.75 -25.24
C PRO A 339 -40.45 4.05 -24.43
N LEU A 340 -40.48 4.35 -23.12
CA LEU A 340 -41.54 3.91 -22.20
C LEU A 340 -42.88 4.51 -22.59
N ALA A 341 -43.76 3.66 -23.06
CA ALA A 341 -45.22 3.97 -23.21
C ALA A 341 -45.84 4.10 -21.82
N ARG A 342 -46.52 5.23 -21.62
CA ARG A 342 -47.34 5.49 -20.41
C ARG A 342 -48.50 4.49 -20.38
N GLN A 343 -48.58 3.66 -19.32
CA GLN A 343 -49.81 3.00 -18.90
C GLN A 343 -50.37 3.70 -17.69
N THR A 344 -51.55 4.20 -17.89
CA THR A 344 -52.41 4.87 -16.90
C THR A 344 -53.19 3.82 -16.09
N GLY A 345 -53.23 4.00 -14.76
CA GLY A 345 -54.38 3.64 -13.96
C GLY A 345 -54.36 2.34 -13.20
N GLN A 346 -53.97 2.41 -11.92
CA GLN A 346 -54.66 1.70 -10.86
C GLN A 346 -54.51 2.43 -9.51
N PRO A 347 -55.53 2.48 -8.66
CA PRO A 347 -55.58 3.33 -7.46
C PRO A 347 -54.82 2.73 -6.27
N SER A 348 -54.23 3.63 -5.50
CA SER A 348 -53.52 3.38 -4.23
C SER A 348 -54.49 2.87 -3.13
N PRO A 349 -54.12 1.92 -2.27
CA PRO A 349 -54.89 1.56 -1.10
C PRO A 349 -54.74 2.60 0.01
N ALA A 350 -55.87 2.84 0.69
CA ALA A 350 -56.11 3.85 1.73
C ALA A 350 -55.22 3.66 2.98
N ALA A 351 -54.80 4.77 3.58
CA ALA A 351 -54.13 4.85 4.87
C ALA A 351 -55.02 4.41 6.04
N PRO A 352 -54.42 3.78 7.09
CA PRO A 352 -55.21 3.46 8.31
C PRO A 352 -55.50 4.72 9.16
N PRO A 353 -56.58 4.71 9.98
CA PRO A 353 -57.03 5.86 10.72
C PRO A 353 -56.15 6.20 11.93
N ALA A 354 -56.03 7.49 12.21
CA ALA A 354 -55.32 8.04 13.35
C ALA A 354 -55.93 7.64 14.70
N ALA A 355 -55.09 7.31 15.67
CA ALA A 355 -55.48 7.04 17.05
C ALA A 355 -55.88 8.34 17.77
N PRO A 356 -56.83 8.31 18.74
CA PRO A 356 -57.33 9.49 19.42
C PRO A 356 -56.36 10.05 20.46
N ALA A 357 -56.31 11.37 20.52
CA ALA A 357 -55.53 12.13 21.51
C ALA A 357 -56.07 11.89 22.94
N SER A 358 -55.15 11.49 23.84
CA SER A 358 -55.42 11.47 25.28
C SER A 358 -55.27 12.88 25.86
N ARG A 359 -56.37 13.41 26.39
CA ARG A 359 -56.41 14.59 27.29
C ARG A 359 -55.75 14.20 28.60
N THR A 360 -54.81 15.01 29.07
CA THR A 360 -54.45 15.05 30.49
C THR A 360 -54.95 16.35 31.07
N ASP A 361 -55.96 16.24 31.95
CA ASP A 361 -56.29 17.22 32.93
C ASP A 361 -55.53 16.99 34.24
N SER A 362 -55.19 18.10 34.90
CA SER A 362 -54.64 18.35 36.22
C SER A 362 -53.12 18.50 36.32
#